data_ce783acece46536210c8382f2997e6ca
#
_entry.id   ce783acece46536210c8382f2997e6ca
#
_cell.length_a   1.000
_cell.length_b   1.000
_cell.length_c   1.000
_cell.angle_alpha   90.00
_cell.angle_beta   90.00
_cell.angle_gamma   90.00
#
_symmetry.space_group_name_H-M   'P 1'
#
loop_
_entity.id
_entity.type
_entity.pdbx_description
1 polymer ?
#
loop_
_entity_poly.entity_id
_entity_poly.type
_entity_poly.pdbx_seq_one_letter_code
_entity_poly.pdbx_strand_id
1 'polypeptide(L)' 'MAKVRFIDGPLKGSNGEVSDEHYRLVTGTSLNAPVEYPGQLPVYVHYVISGRINDIHLAKLAPEEKAA' A
#
# COMPACT_ATOMS: atom_id res chain seq x y z
N MET A 1 -7.29 -4.71 13.12
CA MET A 1 -6.71 -3.97 11.99
C MET A 1 -5.87 -4.92 11.14
N ALA A 2 -5.91 -4.72 9.85
CA ALA A 2 -5.15 -5.57 8.93
C ALA A 2 -3.75 -5.02 8.73
N LYS A 3 -2.77 -5.91 8.72
CA LYS A 3 -1.37 -5.54 8.48
C LYS A 3 -1.08 -5.58 7.00
N VAL A 4 -0.33 -4.60 6.53
CA VAL A 4 0.05 -4.48 5.13
C VAL A 4 1.57 -4.31 5.05
N ARG A 5 2.19 -5.03 4.12
CA ARG A 5 3.62 -4.86 3.84
C ARG A 5 3.78 -4.38 2.41
N PHE A 6 4.51 -3.31 2.25
CA PHE A 6 4.77 -2.75 0.92
C PHE A 6 5.99 -3.44 0.31
N ILE A 7 5.80 -4.04 -0.86
CA ILE A 7 6.84 -4.82 -1.51
C ILE A 7 7.39 -4.15 -2.77
N ASP A 8 6.91 -2.94 -3.08
CA ASP A 8 7.29 -2.24 -4.30
C ASP A 8 7.20 -0.74 -4.05
N GLY A 9 7.81 0.05 -4.91
CA GLY A 9 7.73 1.50 -4.88
C GLY A 9 8.46 2.14 -3.70
N PRO A 10 8.15 3.42 -3.41
CA PRO A 10 8.88 4.17 -2.39
C PRO A 10 8.74 3.65 -0.97
N LEU A 11 7.71 2.86 -0.69
CA LEU A 11 7.50 2.29 0.64
C LEU A 11 7.99 0.84 0.76
N LYS A 12 8.72 0.36 -0.22
CA LYS A 12 9.24 -1.01 -0.21
C LYS A 12 9.95 -1.33 1.10
N GLY A 13 9.55 -2.43 1.74
CA GLY A 13 10.13 -2.85 3.01
C GLY A 13 9.45 -2.26 4.24
N SER A 14 8.53 -1.34 4.05
CA SER A 14 7.76 -0.74 5.14
C SER A 14 6.51 -1.55 5.45
N ASN A 15 6.03 -1.42 6.68
CA ASN A 15 4.80 -2.04 7.13
C ASN A 15 3.79 -0.97 7.51
N GLY A 16 2.52 -1.25 7.30
CA GLY A 16 1.44 -0.36 7.70
C GLY A 16 0.26 -1.16 8.22
N GLU A 17 -0.73 -0.45 8.68
CA GLU A 17 -1.99 -1.05 9.13
C GLU A 17 -3.15 -0.27 8.57
N VAL A 18 -4.23 -0.97 8.23
CA VAL A 18 -5.47 -0.34 7.80
C VAL A 18 -6.63 -0.94 8.57
N SER A 19 -7.70 -0.16 8.70
CA SER A 19 -8.89 -0.60 9.43
C SER A 19 -9.69 -1.59 8.59
N ASP A 20 -9.93 -2.77 9.13
CA ASP A 20 -10.77 -3.77 8.48
C ASP A 20 -12.23 -3.32 8.37
N GLU A 21 -12.62 -2.38 9.20
CA GLU A 21 -13.99 -1.88 9.19
C GLU A 21 -14.33 -1.11 7.94
N HIS A 22 -13.31 -0.52 7.32
CA HIS A 22 -13.48 0.35 6.17
C HIS A 22 -12.99 -0.29 4.87
N TYR A 23 -12.12 -1.27 4.96
CA TYR A 23 -11.52 -1.88 3.78
C TYR A 23 -11.61 -3.38 3.84
N ARG A 24 -12.03 -3.95 2.74
CA ARG A 24 -11.94 -5.38 2.55
C ARG A 24 -10.67 -5.64 1.75
N LEU A 25 -9.64 -6.10 2.44
CA LEU A 25 -8.34 -6.28 1.81
C LEU A 25 -8.26 -7.62 1.09
N VAL A 26 -8.75 -7.62 -0.12
CA VAL A 26 -8.61 -8.75 -1.03
C VAL A 26 -7.69 -8.35 -2.17
N THR A 27 -7.19 -9.33 -2.92
CA THR A 27 -6.35 -9.06 -4.09
C THR A 27 -7.07 -8.10 -5.03
N GLY A 28 -6.37 -7.03 -5.42
CA GLY A 28 -6.93 -6.00 -6.28
C GLY A 28 -7.46 -4.77 -5.55
N THR A 29 -7.54 -4.82 -4.22
CA THR A 29 -7.98 -3.65 -3.45
C THR A 29 -6.95 -2.53 -3.58
N SER A 30 -7.40 -1.33 -3.89
CA SER A 30 -6.54 -0.15 -4.03
C SER A 30 -6.37 0.54 -2.69
N LEU A 31 -5.16 0.99 -2.42
CA LEU A 31 -4.83 1.75 -1.22
C LEU A 31 -4.08 3.02 -1.61
N ASN A 32 -4.31 4.09 -0.84
CA ASN A 32 -3.51 5.31 -0.95
C ASN A 32 -2.59 5.36 0.24
N ALA A 33 -1.29 5.38 0.00
CA ALA A 33 -0.29 5.42 1.06
C ALA A 33 0.45 6.74 1.04
N PRO A 34 0.54 7.45 2.17
CA PRO A 34 1.30 8.71 2.23
C PRO A 34 2.79 8.42 2.26
N VAL A 35 3.54 9.13 1.44
CA VAL A 35 5.00 9.07 1.40
C VAL A 35 5.53 10.44 1.75
N GLU A 36 6.34 10.53 2.79
CA GLU A 36 6.91 11.79 3.25
C GLU A 36 8.33 11.95 2.74
N TYR A 37 8.60 13.14 2.19
CA TYR A 37 9.94 13.51 1.76
C TYR A 37 10.38 14.73 2.57
N PRO A 38 11.65 14.80 2.99
CA PRO A 38 12.14 15.93 3.76
C PRO A 38 11.89 17.26 3.04
N GLY A 39 11.33 18.23 3.76
CA GLY A 39 11.07 19.56 3.21
C GLY A 39 9.93 19.66 2.23
N GLN A 40 9.13 18.62 2.08
CA GLN A 40 8.01 18.59 1.14
C GLN A 40 6.74 18.12 1.81
N LEU A 41 5.60 18.46 1.21
CA LEU A 41 4.33 17.94 1.65
C LEU A 41 4.24 16.45 1.30
N PRO A 42 3.51 15.66 2.09
CA PRO A 42 3.33 14.24 1.79
C PRO A 42 2.67 14.03 0.43
N VAL A 43 3.12 13.01 -0.27
CA VAL A 43 2.57 12.60 -1.56
C VAL A 43 1.86 11.28 -1.36
N TYR A 44 0.64 11.15 -1.87
CA TYR A 44 -0.09 9.89 -1.79
C TYR A 44 0.21 9.05 -3.03
N VAL A 45 0.61 7.81 -2.79
CA VAL A 45 0.95 6.88 -3.85
C VAL A 45 -0.07 5.74 -3.85
N HIS A 46 -0.54 5.37 -5.02
CA HIS A 46 -1.51 4.29 -5.17
C HIS A 46 -0.81 2.94 -5.10
N TYR A 47 -1.32 2.08 -4.23
CA TYR A 47 -0.89 0.70 -4.11
C TYR A 47 -2.09 -0.22 -4.30
N VAL A 48 -1.83 -1.45 -4.71
CA VAL A 48 -2.88 -2.48 -4.79
C VAL A 48 -2.42 -3.70 -4.01
N ILE A 49 -3.37 -4.39 -3.42
CA ILE A 49 -3.10 -5.65 -2.73
C ILE A 49 -2.84 -6.71 -3.79
N SER A 50 -1.67 -7.33 -3.76
CA SER A 50 -1.28 -8.34 -4.73
C SER A 50 -1.37 -9.76 -4.17
N GLY A 51 -1.48 -9.90 -2.85
CA GLY A 51 -1.57 -11.20 -2.23
C GLY A 51 -1.53 -11.09 -0.72
N ARG A 52 -1.43 -12.23 -0.06
CA ARG A 52 -1.37 -12.28 1.40
C ARG A 52 -0.50 -13.45 1.83
N ILE A 53 0.32 -13.24 2.84
CA ILE A 53 1.10 -14.28 3.49
C ILE A 53 0.71 -14.26 4.96
N ASN A 54 0.10 -15.35 5.45
CA ASN A 54 -0.48 -15.42 6.79
C ASN A 54 -1.49 -14.28 6.96
N ASP A 55 -1.31 -13.41 7.92
CA ASP A 55 -2.21 -12.29 8.19
C ASP A 55 -1.71 -10.98 7.61
N ILE A 56 -0.66 -11.02 6.79
CA ILE A 56 -0.05 -9.83 6.22
C ILE A 56 -0.41 -9.73 4.75
N HIS A 57 -1.05 -8.63 4.39
CA HIS A 57 -1.38 -8.35 2.99
C HIS A 57 -0.19 -7.71 2.31
N LEU A 58 0.08 -8.12 1.07
CA LEU A 58 1.21 -7.59 0.30
C LEU A 58 0.68 -6.52 -0.66
N ALA A 59 1.30 -5.35 -0.62
CA ALA A 59 0.93 -4.23 -1.47
C ALA A 59 2.04 -3.91 -2.45
N LYS A 60 1.68 -3.70 -3.71
CA LYS A 60 2.63 -3.28 -4.75
C LYS A 60 2.10 -2.03 -5.44
N LEU A 61 2.94 -1.34 -6.18
CA LEU A 61 2.52 -0.17 -6.93
C LEU A 61 1.39 -0.52 -7.89
N ALA A 62 0.39 0.37 -7.95
CA ALA A 62 -0.70 0.21 -8.89
C ALA A 62 -0.18 0.33 -10.32
N PRO A 63 -0.71 -0.46 -11.26
CA PRO A 63 -0.24 -0.43 -12.65
C PRO A 63 -0.32 0.95 -13.29
N GLU A 64 -1.32 1.75 -12.96
CA GLU A 64 -1.46 3.08 -13.53
C GLU A 64 -0.34 4.02 -13.11
N GLU A 65 0.26 3.81 -11.94
CA GLU A 65 1.39 4.60 -11.51
C GLU A 65 2.63 4.31 -12.35
N LYS A 66 2.75 3.07 -12.81
CA LYS A 66 3.87 2.65 -13.64
C LYS A 66 3.68 3.05 -15.10
N ALA A 67 2.45 3.20 -15.52
CA ALA A 67 2.12 3.54 -16.90
C ALA A 67 2.28 5.04 -17.20
N ALA A 68 2.37 5.84 -16.17
CA ALA A 68 2.50 7.30 -16.32
C ALA A 68 3.97 7.71 -16.70
#